data_d7752e706a90a2803450c9639b48f6c2
#
_entry.id   d7752e706a90a2803450c9639b48f6c2
#
_cell.length_a   1.000
_cell.length_b   1.000
_cell.length_c   1.000
_cell.angle_alpha   90.00
_cell.angle_beta   90.00
_cell.angle_gamma   90.00
#
_symmetry.space_group_name_H-M   'P 1'
#
loop_
_entity.id
_entity.type
_entity.pdbx_description
1 polymer ?
#
loop_
_entity_poly.entity_id
_entity_poly.type
_entity_poly.pdbx_seq_one_letter_code
_entity_poly.pdbx_strand_id
1 'polypeptide(L)'
;LMARMDNSGRNGDLLKRAKAKGATTTVDVFAGSPDDMGDVAGVLPHTDYFMPSIEEARALTGLTDAGDVARTFLDLGVNCCVLTLGADGAYYHHRDGTRFTVPAYQIKVRCTCGCGDAFNAGFAVGLVKGFDPETIVRFAQATSALNATGLGSQAGVQSFEHTLNFMKTTPVRG
;
A
#
# COMPACT_ATOMS: atom_id res chain seq x y z
N LEU A 1 5.35 -2.94 -8.32
CA LEU A 1 5.81 -2.11 -9.41
C LEU A 1 5.52 -0.65 -9.06
N MET A 2 6.53 0.14 -8.86
CA MET A 2 6.41 1.59 -8.82
C MET A 2 6.79 2.11 -10.21
N ALA A 3 5.88 2.69 -10.91
CA ALA A 3 6.19 3.31 -12.17
C ALA A 3 5.24 4.48 -12.40
N ARG A 4 5.75 5.51 -13.04
CA ARG A 4 4.88 6.37 -13.81
C ARG A 4 4.16 5.46 -14.78
N MET A 5 2.85 5.33 -14.64
CA MET A 5 2.06 4.50 -15.52
C MET A 5 2.24 5.02 -16.92
N ASP A 6 2.63 4.14 -17.84
CA ASP A 6 2.64 4.48 -19.23
C ASP A 6 1.39 3.89 -19.89
N ASN A 7 0.74 4.64 -20.72
CA ASN A 7 -0.45 4.20 -21.48
C ASN A 7 -0.11 3.25 -22.65
N SER A 8 1.11 2.68 -22.67
CA SER A 8 1.54 1.71 -23.69
C SER A 8 1.04 0.28 -23.41
N GLY A 9 0.43 0.02 -22.24
CA GLY A 9 -0.02 -1.31 -21.81
C GLY A 9 1.09 -2.26 -21.33
N ARG A 10 2.35 -1.86 -21.41
CA ARG A 10 3.51 -2.71 -21.07
C ARG A 10 3.53 -3.15 -19.62
N ASN A 11 3.11 -2.29 -18.71
CA ASN A 11 3.04 -2.62 -17.28
C ASN A 11 1.97 -3.70 -17.01
N GLY A 12 0.80 -3.62 -17.65
CA GLY A 12 -0.23 -4.65 -17.58
C GLY A 12 0.25 -5.99 -18.11
N ASP A 13 0.93 -6.00 -19.27
CA ASP A 13 1.51 -7.22 -19.85
C ASP A 13 2.58 -7.84 -18.95
N LEU A 14 3.42 -7.02 -18.31
CA LEU A 14 4.43 -7.49 -17.36
C LEU A 14 3.78 -8.20 -16.16
N LEU A 15 2.78 -7.56 -15.54
CA LEU A 15 2.07 -8.12 -14.39
C LEU A 15 1.31 -9.40 -14.77
N LYS A 16 0.64 -9.41 -15.92
CA LYS A 16 -0.04 -10.61 -16.46
C LYS A 16 0.94 -11.79 -16.60
N ARG A 17 2.11 -11.54 -17.16
CA ARG A 17 3.17 -12.57 -17.31
C ARG A 17 3.73 -13.03 -15.98
N ALA A 18 3.88 -12.11 -14.99
CA ALA A 18 4.31 -12.45 -13.65
C ALA A 18 3.29 -13.37 -12.95
N LYS A 19 2.01 -13.01 -13.00
CA LYS A 19 0.92 -13.85 -12.45
C LYS A 19 0.85 -15.23 -13.12
N ALA A 20 1.01 -15.30 -14.43
CA ALA A 20 1.03 -16.58 -15.15
C ALA A 20 2.17 -17.53 -14.70
N LYS A 21 3.21 -16.98 -14.05
CA LYS A 21 4.31 -17.73 -13.43
C LYS A 21 4.13 -17.95 -11.92
N GLY A 22 2.96 -17.65 -11.36
CA GLY A 22 2.65 -17.82 -9.94
C GLY A 22 3.18 -16.73 -9.03
N ALA A 23 3.62 -15.58 -9.56
CA ALA A 23 4.05 -14.46 -8.73
C ALA A 23 2.85 -13.71 -8.14
N THR A 24 2.95 -13.32 -6.87
CA THR A 24 2.06 -12.31 -6.28
C THR A 24 2.47 -10.93 -6.75
N THR A 25 1.50 -10.13 -7.19
CA THR A 25 1.74 -8.81 -7.76
C THR A 25 1.28 -7.69 -6.84
N THR A 26 2.15 -6.73 -6.60
CA THR A 26 1.86 -5.52 -5.85
C THR A 26 2.13 -4.31 -6.71
N VAL A 27 1.25 -3.32 -6.66
CA VAL A 27 1.38 -2.07 -7.42
C VAL A 27 1.14 -0.89 -6.50
N ASP A 28 2.00 0.10 -6.61
CA ASP A 28 1.85 1.43 -6.07
C ASP A 28 1.94 2.44 -7.22
N VAL A 29 1.39 3.63 -7.03
CA VAL A 29 1.37 4.67 -8.06
C VAL A 29 2.04 5.93 -7.55
N PHE A 30 2.60 6.66 -8.46
CA PHE A 30 2.96 8.05 -8.28
C PHE A 30 2.05 8.86 -9.20
N ALA A 31 0.77 8.92 -8.83
CA ALA A 31 -0.27 9.51 -9.65
C ALA A 31 -0.76 10.82 -9.03
N GLY A 32 -1.07 11.76 -9.86
CA GLY A 32 -1.50 13.07 -9.42
C GLY A 32 -2.78 13.57 -10.07
N SER A 33 -3.37 12.87 -11.06
CA SER A 33 -4.52 13.40 -11.78
C SER A 33 -5.53 12.33 -12.22
N PRO A 34 -6.80 12.70 -12.45
CA PRO A 34 -7.80 11.79 -13.03
C PRO A 34 -7.39 11.25 -14.41
N ASP A 35 -6.54 11.95 -15.14
CA ASP A 35 -6.06 11.54 -16.47
C ASP A 35 -5.22 10.26 -16.41
N ASP A 36 -4.60 9.98 -15.25
CA ASP A 36 -3.81 8.76 -15.02
C ASP A 36 -4.69 7.52 -14.77
N MET A 37 -6.00 7.69 -14.57
CA MET A 37 -6.91 6.57 -14.24
C MET A 37 -6.94 5.50 -15.34
N GLY A 38 -6.83 5.88 -16.62
CA GLY A 38 -6.80 4.93 -17.73
C GLY A 38 -5.61 3.97 -17.64
N ASP A 39 -4.45 4.48 -17.27
CA ASP A 39 -3.22 3.70 -17.11
C ASP A 39 -3.31 2.78 -15.89
N VAL A 40 -3.85 3.29 -14.78
CA VAL A 40 -4.11 2.50 -13.57
C VAL A 40 -5.08 1.35 -13.88
N ALA A 41 -6.20 1.63 -14.54
CA ALA A 41 -7.19 0.62 -14.93
C ALA A 41 -6.60 -0.50 -15.80
N GLY A 42 -5.59 -0.20 -16.61
CA GLY A 42 -4.89 -1.19 -17.46
C GLY A 42 -4.05 -2.20 -16.68
N VAL A 43 -3.66 -1.92 -15.44
CA VAL A 43 -2.81 -2.82 -14.62
C VAL A 43 -3.61 -3.55 -13.53
N LEU A 44 -4.70 -2.97 -13.05
CA LEU A 44 -5.45 -3.50 -11.90
C LEU A 44 -5.97 -4.94 -12.08
N PRO A 45 -6.45 -5.40 -13.26
CA PRO A 45 -6.88 -6.79 -13.49
C PRO A 45 -5.77 -7.82 -13.28
N HIS A 46 -4.51 -7.38 -13.29
CA HIS A 46 -3.33 -8.22 -13.12
C HIS A 46 -2.61 -7.95 -11.80
N THR A 47 -3.24 -7.19 -10.89
CA THR A 47 -2.69 -6.78 -9.60
C THR A 47 -3.40 -7.53 -8.46
N ASP A 48 -2.64 -8.14 -7.56
CA ASP A 48 -3.20 -8.75 -6.35
C ASP A 48 -3.42 -7.71 -5.27
N TYR A 49 -2.45 -6.80 -5.07
CA TYR A 49 -2.53 -5.73 -4.08
C TYR A 49 -2.18 -4.39 -4.69
N PHE A 50 -3.12 -3.45 -4.66
CA PHE A 50 -2.94 -2.06 -5.06
C PHE A 50 -2.87 -1.17 -3.83
N MET A 51 -1.77 -0.42 -3.66
CA MET A 51 -1.42 0.22 -2.38
C MET A 51 -1.07 1.70 -2.53
N PRO A 52 -1.96 2.54 -3.07
CA PRO A 52 -1.73 3.98 -3.17
C PRO A 52 -1.91 4.68 -1.80
N SER A 53 -1.41 5.91 -1.70
CA SER A 53 -1.85 6.82 -0.65
C SER A 53 -3.30 7.26 -0.89
N ILE A 54 -3.99 7.66 0.18
CA ILE A 54 -5.37 8.16 0.06
C ILE A 54 -5.43 9.43 -0.79
N GLU A 55 -4.39 10.25 -0.76
CA GLU A 55 -4.29 11.47 -1.57
C GLU A 55 -4.21 11.13 -3.07
N GLU A 56 -3.36 10.19 -3.46
CA GLU A 56 -3.25 9.71 -4.84
C GLU A 56 -4.55 9.05 -5.30
N ALA A 57 -5.12 8.20 -4.45
CA ALA A 57 -6.35 7.49 -4.74
C ALA A 57 -7.55 8.45 -4.93
N ARG A 58 -7.63 9.50 -4.10
CA ARG A 58 -8.63 10.58 -4.25
C ARG A 58 -8.39 11.39 -5.52
N ALA A 59 -7.15 11.69 -5.85
CA ALA A 59 -6.81 12.40 -7.09
C ALA A 59 -7.22 11.60 -8.33
N LEU A 60 -7.05 10.28 -8.31
CA LEU A 60 -7.45 9.39 -9.39
C LEU A 60 -8.98 9.27 -9.52
N THR A 61 -9.69 9.11 -8.41
CA THR A 61 -11.12 8.76 -8.41
C THR A 61 -12.05 9.97 -8.31
N GLY A 62 -11.58 11.09 -7.78
CA GLY A 62 -12.41 12.25 -7.41
C GLY A 62 -13.30 12.00 -6.17
N LEU A 63 -13.18 10.84 -5.53
CA LEU A 63 -13.96 10.46 -4.34
C LEU A 63 -13.21 10.82 -3.05
N THR A 64 -13.94 10.91 -1.93
CA THR A 64 -13.36 11.30 -0.63
C THR A 64 -13.41 10.18 0.40
N ASP A 65 -14.46 9.34 0.40
CA ASP A 65 -14.60 8.21 1.31
C ASP A 65 -13.66 7.07 0.93
N ALA A 66 -12.89 6.55 1.90
CA ALA A 66 -11.89 5.51 1.64
C ALA A 66 -12.51 4.19 1.15
N GLY A 67 -13.72 3.85 1.62
CA GLY A 67 -14.43 2.65 1.21
C GLY A 67 -14.91 2.74 -0.24
N ASP A 68 -15.43 3.89 -0.66
CA ASP A 68 -15.89 4.12 -2.02
C ASP A 68 -14.70 4.20 -3.00
N VAL A 69 -13.61 4.85 -2.58
CA VAL A 69 -12.33 4.88 -3.32
C VAL A 69 -11.81 3.46 -3.55
N ALA A 70 -11.70 2.65 -2.49
CA ALA A 70 -11.21 1.28 -2.60
C ALA A 70 -12.13 0.41 -3.47
N ARG A 71 -13.45 0.58 -3.37
CA ARG A 71 -14.42 -0.14 -4.18
C ARG A 71 -14.24 0.15 -5.67
N THR A 72 -13.99 1.40 -6.04
CA THR A 72 -13.71 1.77 -7.43
C THR A 72 -12.55 0.93 -8.01
N PHE A 73 -11.46 0.76 -7.26
CA PHE A 73 -10.34 -0.04 -7.73
C PHE A 73 -10.64 -1.56 -7.75
N LEU A 74 -11.43 -2.06 -6.79
CA LEU A 74 -11.90 -3.46 -6.82
C LEU A 74 -12.77 -3.72 -8.05
N ASP A 75 -13.65 -2.79 -8.43
CA ASP A 75 -14.50 -2.88 -9.61
C ASP A 75 -13.68 -2.84 -10.92
N LEU A 76 -12.51 -2.19 -10.91
CA LEU A 76 -11.52 -2.20 -11.98
C LEU A 76 -10.66 -3.47 -12.03
N GLY A 77 -10.86 -4.41 -11.10
CA GLY A 77 -10.34 -5.77 -11.21
C GLY A 77 -9.21 -6.15 -10.28
N VAL A 78 -8.73 -5.26 -9.40
CA VAL A 78 -7.74 -5.63 -8.38
C VAL A 78 -8.35 -6.58 -7.34
N ASN A 79 -7.56 -7.48 -6.76
CA ASN A 79 -8.04 -8.39 -5.71
C ASN A 79 -8.16 -7.68 -4.35
N CYS A 80 -7.24 -6.78 -4.05
CA CYS A 80 -7.20 -6.06 -2.78
C CYS A 80 -6.68 -4.63 -2.98
N CYS A 81 -7.38 -3.66 -2.38
CA CYS A 81 -6.94 -2.28 -2.27
C CYS A 81 -6.52 -1.99 -0.83
N VAL A 82 -5.32 -1.45 -0.63
CA VAL A 82 -4.82 -1.03 0.68
C VAL A 82 -4.44 0.44 0.60
N LEU A 83 -5.24 1.30 1.22
CA LEU A 83 -5.00 2.75 1.21
C LEU A 83 -4.15 3.13 2.43
N THR A 84 -3.02 3.78 2.23
CA THR A 84 -2.30 4.42 3.33
C THR A 84 -2.95 5.75 3.66
N LEU A 85 -3.30 5.96 4.94
CA LEU A 85 -4.06 7.12 5.43
C LEU A 85 -3.18 8.09 6.24
N GLY A 86 -1.86 8.00 6.09
CA GLY A 86 -0.91 8.84 6.83
C GLY A 86 -1.03 8.66 8.34
N ALA A 87 -1.41 9.73 9.04
CA ALA A 87 -1.56 9.73 10.50
C ALA A 87 -2.79 8.94 11.00
N ASP A 88 -3.73 8.61 10.12
CA ASP A 88 -4.95 7.85 10.44
C ASP A 88 -4.75 6.34 10.23
N GLY A 89 -3.58 5.91 9.73
CA GLY A 89 -3.23 4.51 9.61
C GLY A 89 -3.35 3.96 8.20
N ALA A 90 -4.02 2.83 8.02
CA ALA A 90 -4.23 2.20 6.72
C ALA A 90 -5.61 1.52 6.65
N TYR A 91 -6.24 1.57 5.50
CA TYR A 91 -7.52 0.91 5.20
C TYR A 91 -7.28 -0.24 4.23
N TYR A 92 -7.77 -1.42 4.58
CA TYR A 92 -7.70 -2.65 3.78
C TYR A 92 -9.09 -3.02 3.28
N HIS A 93 -9.20 -3.35 1.99
CA HIS A 93 -10.45 -3.84 1.39
C HIS A 93 -10.13 -4.89 0.32
N HIS A 94 -10.53 -6.12 0.57
CA HIS A 94 -10.36 -7.27 -0.34
C HIS A 94 -11.69 -7.62 -1.03
N ARG A 95 -11.63 -8.15 -2.23
CA ARG A 95 -12.82 -8.50 -3.04
C ARG A 95 -13.73 -9.58 -2.43
N ASP A 96 -13.24 -10.35 -1.46
CA ASP A 96 -14.06 -11.30 -0.70
C ASP A 96 -14.98 -10.64 0.34
N GLY A 97 -14.90 -9.30 0.46
CA GLY A 97 -15.64 -8.50 1.44
C GLY A 97 -14.90 -8.22 2.74
N THR A 98 -13.73 -8.80 2.95
CA THR A 98 -12.87 -8.50 4.12
C THR A 98 -12.41 -7.06 4.07
N ARG A 99 -12.71 -6.28 5.11
CA ARG A 99 -12.31 -4.88 5.23
C ARG A 99 -12.08 -4.48 6.68
N PHE A 100 -11.06 -3.69 6.92
CA PHE A 100 -10.72 -3.16 8.23
C PHE A 100 -9.80 -1.94 8.13
N THR A 101 -9.67 -1.21 9.22
CA THR A 101 -8.69 -0.13 9.38
C THR A 101 -7.69 -0.50 10.46
N VAL A 102 -6.42 -0.23 10.20
CA VAL A 102 -5.33 -0.35 11.17
C VAL A 102 -4.90 1.06 11.56
N PRO A 103 -4.94 1.43 12.84
CA PRO A 103 -4.53 2.76 13.29
C PRO A 103 -3.02 2.98 13.15
N ALA A 104 -2.60 4.23 12.96
CA ALA A 104 -1.19 4.58 12.90
C ALA A 104 -0.50 4.45 14.26
N TYR A 105 0.81 4.18 14.27
CA TYR A 105 1.63 4.21 15.49
C TYR A 105 1.87 5.65 15.96
N GLN A 106 1.92 5.83 17.29
CA GLN A 106 2.27 7.12 17.90
C GLN A 106 3.78 7.34 17.82
N ILE A 107 4.21 8.17 16.91
CA ILE A 107 5.62 8.48 16.68
C ILE A 107 5.85 9.99 16.57
N LYS A 108 7.11 10.40 16.78
CA LYS A 108 7.56 11.73 16.39
C LYS A 108 8.06 11.69 14.94
N VAL A 109 7.25 12.18 14.02
CA VAL A 109 7.60 12.25 12.60
C VAL A 109 8.76 13.24 12.38
N ARG A 110 9.78 12.80 11.66
CA ARG A 110 10.91 13.63 11.21
C ARG A 110 10.91 13.85 9.71
N CYS A 111 10.58 12.81 8.93
CA CYS A 111 10.49 12.88 7.47
C CYS A 111 9.51 11.81 6.97
N THR A 112 8.65 12.19 6.04
CA THR A 112 7.71 11.25 5.40
C THR A 112 8.22 10.70 4.06
N CYS A 113 9.42 11.10 3.63
CA CYS A 113 10.01 10.60 2.38
C CYS A 113 10.14 9.07 2.42
N GLY A 114 9.62 8.39 1.39
CA GLY A 114 9.70 6.93 1.26
C GLY A 114 8.84 6.14 2.25
N CYS A 115 7.90 6.77 2.97
CA CYS A 115 6.99 6.05 3.87
C CYS A 115 6.08 5.08 3.13
N GLY A 116 5.60 5.45 1.93
CA GLY A 116 4.85 4.55 1.04
C GLY A 116 5.70 3.35 0.62
N ASP A 117 6.93 3.60 0.16
CA ASP A 117 7.88 2.54 -0.22
C ASP A 117 8.16 1.58 0.94
N ALA A 118 8.37 2.13 2.14
CA ALA A 118 8.60 1.35 3.35
C ALA A 118 7.36 0.52 3.74
N PHE A 119 6.15 1.09 3.56
CA PHE A 119 4.90 0.36 3.75
C PHE A 119 4.81 -0.82 2.78
N ASN A 120 5.03 -0.58 1.49
CA ASN A 120 4.98 -1.59 0.45
C ASN A 120 6.01 -2.70 0.67
N ALA A 121 7.22 -2.36 1.08
CA ALA A 121 8.26 -3.32 1.43
C ALA A 121 7.85 -4.17 2.65
N GLY A 122 7.34 -3.54 3.70
CA GLY A 122 6.82 -4.23 4.88
C GLY A 122 5.65 -5.16 4.56
N PHE A 123 4.74 -4.72 3.70
CA PHE A 123 3.62 -5.53 3.22
C PHE A 123 4.10 -6.78 2.49
N ALA A 124 5.05 -6.62 1.56
CA ALA A 124 5.65 -7.74 0.83
C ALA A 124 6.34 -8.74 1.77
N VAL A 125 7.07 -8.26 2.79
CA VAL A 125 7.66 -9.12 3.83
C VAL A 125 6.58 -9.89 4.57
N GLY A 126 5.49 -9.25 4.98
CA GLY A 126 4.37 -9.90 5.66
C GLY A 126 3.73 -11.02 4.82
N LEU A 127 3.56 -10.79 3.52
CA LEU A 127 3.09 -11.81 2.56
C LEU A 127 4.04 -13.01 2.51
N VAL A 128 5.34 -12.79 2.36
CA VAL A 128 6.36 -13.86 2.31
C VAL A 128 6.42 -14.64 3.62
N LYS A 129 6.16 -13.99 4.76
CA LYS A 129 6.11 -14.64 6.07
C LYS A 129 4.81 -15.40 6.34
N GLY A 130 3.81 -15.27 5.46
CA GLY A 130 2.51 -15.94 5.60
C GLY A 130 1.66 -15.39 6.76
N PHE A 131 1.81 -14.12 7.10
CA PHE A 131 0.99 -13.48 8.13
C PHE A 131 -0.47 -13.39 7.67
N ASP A 132 -1.40 -13.30 8.61
CA ASP A 132 -2.78 -12.95 8.32
C ASP A 132 -2.89 -11.49 7.83
N PRO A 133 -3.97 -11.12 7.12
CA PRO A 133 -4.10 -9.80 6.51
C PRO A 133 -3.93 -8.62 7.47
N GLU A 134 -4.47 -8.72 8.69
CA GLU A 134 -4.35 -7.63 9.67
C GLU A 134 -2.89 -7.49 10.15
N THR A 135 -2.22 -8.60 10.43
CA THR A 135 -0.81 -8.61 10.82
C THR A 135 0.08 -8.10 9.71
N ILE A 136 -0.21 -8.42 8.43
CA ILE A 136 0.51 -7.86 7.27
C ILE A 136 0.41 -6.33 7.26
N VAL A 137 -0.80 -5.78 7.36
CA VAL A 137 -1.02 -4.32 7.34
C VAL A 137 -0.36 -3.64 8.55
N ARG A 138 -0.45 -4.25 9.74
CA ARG A 138 0.22 -3.74 10.95
C ARG A 138 1.75 -3.73 10.82
N PHE A 139 2.33 -4.77 10.23
CA PHE A 139 3.77 -4.84 9.99
C PHE A 139 4.22 -3.81 8.96
N ALA A 140 3.47 -3.64 7.87
CA ALA A 140 3.70 -2.61 6.87
C ALA A 140 3.63 -1.20 7.48
N GLN A 141 2.61 -0.94 8.30
CA GLN A 141 2.44 0.31 9.02
C GLN A 141 3.59 0.59 10.01
N ALA A 142 4.08 -0.45 10.70
CA ALA A 142 5.24 -0.34 11.59
C ALA A 142 6.53 -0.01 10.82
N THR A 143 6.73 -0.65 9.66
CA THR A 143 7.88 -0.38 8.79
C THR A 143 7.86 1.07 8.30
N SER A 144 6.70 1.55 7.85
CA SER A 144 6.48 2.94 7.44
C SER A 144 6.69 3.92 8.60
N ALA A 145 6.16 3.62 9.79
CA ALA A 145 6.32 4.44 10.99
C ALA A 145 7.79 4.54 11.41
N LEU A 146 8.53 3.43 11.41
CA LEU A 146 9.99 3.44 11.67
C LEU A 146 10.73 4.34 10.68
N ASN A 147 10.42 4.23 9.38
CA ASN A 147 11.01 5.11 8.37
C ASN A 147 10.75 6.58 8.69
N ALA A 148 9.54 6.93 9.12
CA ALA A 148 9.17 8.31 9.44
C ALA A 148 9.92 8.91 10.64
N THR A 149 10.55 8.10 11.49
CA THR A 149 11.34 8.57 12.65
C THR A 149 12.73 9.10 12.30
N GLY A 150 13.21 8.86 11.09
CA GLY A 150 14.52 9.30 10.61
C GLY A 150 14.45 10.34 9.49
N LEU A 151 15.59 10.75 8.97
CA LEU A 151 15.71 11.62 7.79
C LEU A 151 16.06 10.77 6.57
N GLY A 152 15.22 10.86 5.52
CA GLY A 152 15.41 10.12 4.28
C GLY A 152 14.57 8.83 4.21
N SER A 153 14.63 8.15 3.07
CA SER A 153 13.70 7.10 2.67
C SER A 153 13.95 5.71 3.28
N GLN A 154 14.98 5.56 4.14
CA GLN A 154 15.34 4.25 4.75
C GLN A 154 15.82 4.40 6.21
N ALA A 155 15.65 5.57 6.80
CA ALA A 155 16.44 5.96 7.97
C ALA A 155 16.06 5.26 9.29
N GLY A 156 14.87 4.76 9.47
CA GLY A 156 14.44 4.16 10.75
C GLY A 156 14.32 2.64 10.71
N VAL A 157 14.35 2.05 9.52
CA VAL A 157 14.15 0.60 9.33
C VAL A 157 15.49 -0.11 9.49
N GLN A 158 15.59 -1.04 10.45
CA GLN A 158 16.85 -1.75 10.76
C GLN A 158 16.77 -3.24 10.41
N SER A 159 15.81 -3.97 11.00
CA SER A 159 15.65 -5.41 10.78
C SER A 159 14.20 -5.83 10.96
N PHE A 160 13.92 -7.06 10.57
CA PHE A 160 12.61 -7.69 10.77
C PHE A 160 12.25 -7.76 12.27
N GLU A 161 13.19 -8.19 13.10
CA GLU A 161 13.01 -8.32 14.56
C GLU A 161 12.79 -6.96 15.22
N HIS A 162 13.50 -5.92 14.73
CA HIS A 162 13.29 -4.55 15.20
C HIS A 162 11.87 -4.07 14.90
N THR A 163 11.36 -4.34 13.71
CA THR A 163 9.98 -3.99 13.33
C THR A 163 8.95 -4.76 14.17
N LEU A 164 9.15 -6.06 14.41
CA LEU A 164 8.28 -6.84 15.29
C LEU A 164 8.29 -6.32 16.75
N ASN A 165 9.45 -5.94 17.25
CA ASN A 165 9.55 -5.35 18.58
C ASN A 165 8.85 -3.99 18.64
N PHE A 166 9.03 -3.15 17.61
CA PHE A 166 8.34 -1.87 17.51
C PHE A 166 6.81 -2.03 17.54
N MET A 167 6.27 -3.01 16.82
CA MET A 167 4.83 -3.32 16.84
C MET A 167 4.29 -3.64 18.23
N LYS A 168 5.11 -4.29 19.07
CA LYS A 168 4.73 -4.71 20.44
C LYS A 168 4.84 -3.59 21.46
N THR A 169 5.78 -2.68 21.26
CA THR A 169 6.19 -1.69 22.28
C THR A 169 5.68 -0.28 22.01
N THR A 170 5.30 0.01 20.77
CA THR A 170 4.86 1.36 20.39
C THR A 170 3.33 1.42 20.41
N PRO A 171 2.73 2.38 21.15
CA PRO A 171 1.30 2.54 21.17
C PRO A 171 0.78 2.99 19.79
N VAL A 172 -0.47 2.64 19.49
CA VAL A 172 -1.19 3.14 18.34
C VAL A 172 -1.98 4.40 18.71
N ARG A 173 -2.34 5.18 17.70
CA ARG A 173 -3.24 6.32 17.88
C ARG A 173 -4.65 5.80 18.16
N GLY A 174 -5.35 6.45 19.07
CA GLY A 174 -6.75 6.22 19.36
C GLY A 174 -7.64 7.02 18.43
#